data_80f78a5866baf62ab04d20cbadbf75ad
#
_entry.id   80f78a5866baf62ab04d20cbadbf75ad
#
_cell.length_a   1.000
_cell.length_b   1.000
_cell.length_c   1.000
_cell.angle_alpha   90.00
_cell.angle_beta   90.00
_cell.angle_gamma   90.00
#
_symmetry.space_group_name_H-M   'P 1'
#
loop_
_entity.id
_entity.type
_entity.pdbx_description
1 polymer ?
#
loop_
_entity_poly.entity_id
_entity_poly.type
_entity_poly.pdbx_seq_one_letter_code
_entity_poly.pdbx_strand_id
1 'polypeptide(L)'
;VGLYLIFIVAVAIVKPDWVPALPPEALVFKEDNGNSGHKSLLVLVLICAAVGYGWSRVHNGLMTQWLERSLPAAGDEIVIMSLTLASLTGLFLAAINHLTKMHLLSRLAEQVTFVLMPPLILIFLVLGTIFLGVATPTEGGAMGAIGALILAMIKGKLSMTLTKQALEATDK
;
A
#
# COMPACT_ATOMS: atom_id res chain seq x y z
N VAL A 1 15.39 10.18 -0.61
CA VAL A 1 14.13 10.66 -1.22
C VAL A 1 14.23 12.14 -1.53
N GLY A 2 14.61 13.03 -0.57
CA GLY A 2 14.68 14.49 -0.78
C GLY A 2 15.57 14.91 -1.94
N LEU A 3 16.74 14.28 -2.06
CA LEU A 3 17.70 14.55 -3.15
C LEU A 3 17.12 14.24 -4.52
N TYR A 4 16.31 13.19 -4.63
CA TYR A 4 15.60 12.82 -5.86
C TYR A 4 14.52 13.85 -6.24
N LEU A 5 13.76 14.35 -5.26
CA LEU A 5 12.79 15.40 -5.49
C LEU A 5 13.44 16.69 -5.97
N ILE A 6 14.54 17.09 -5.33
CA ILE A 6 15.32 18.28 -5.75
C ILE A 6 15.84 18.10 -7.18
N PHE A 7 16.35 16.92 -7.51
CA PHE A 7 16.84 16.63 -8.85
C PHE A 7 15.71 16.75 -9.90
N ILE A 8 14.53 16.15 -9.65
CA ILE A 8 13.38 16.23 -10.56
C ILE A 8 12.93 17.67 -10.74
N VAL A 9 12.83 18.45 -9.66
CA VAL A 9 12.46 19.87 -9.72
C VAL A 9 13.51 20.68 -10.49
N ALA A 10 14.79 20.43 -10.25
CA ALA A 10 15.88 21.10 -11.00
C ALA A 10 15.81 20.79 -12.50
N VAL A 11 15.60 19.54 -12.87
CA VAL A 11 15.44 19.13 -14.28
C VAL A 11 14.21 19.75 -14.90
N ALA A 12 13.08 19.81 -14.18
CA ALA A 12 11.85 20.44 -14.66
C ALA A 12 12.01 21.95 -14.95
N ILE A 13 12.87 22.63 -14.20
CA ILE A 13 13.17 24.06 -14.39
C ILE A 13 14.20 24.27 -15.52
N VAL A 14 15.26 23.46 -15.57
CA VAL A 14 16.39 23.65 -16.50
C VAL A 14 16.08 23.09 -17.90
N LYS A 15 15.34 21.97 -17.97
CA LYS A 15 14.97 21.30 -19.21
C LYS A 15 13.51 20.82 -19.18
N PRO A 16 12.54 21.72 -19.32
CA PRO A 16 11.12 21.37 -19.28
C PRO A 16 10.70 20.34 -20.33
N ASP A 17 11.43 20.28 -21.46
CA ASP A 17 11.17 19.28 -22.52
C ASP A 17 11.43 17.84 -22.09
N TRP A 18 12.26 17.63 -21.05
CA TRP A 18 12.55 16.29 -20.51
C TRP A 18 11.51 15.82 -19.49
N VAL A 19 10.73 16.74 -18.95
CA VAL A 19 9.66 16.48 -18.00
C VAL A 19 8.37 17.13 -18.54
N PRO A 20 7.78 16.56 -19.62
CA PRO A 20 6.56 17.11 -20.18
C PRO A 20 5.44 17.06 -19.14
N ALA A 21 4.70 18.17 -19.02
CA ALA A 21 3.53 18.23 -18.16
C ALA A 21 2.51 17.18 -18.59
N LEU A 22 1.82 16.58 -17.61
CA LEU A 22 0.71 15.68 -17.91
C LEU A 22 -0.34 16.41 -18.76
N PRO A 23 -0.93 15.72 -19.75
CA PRO A 23 -2.03 16.30 -20.52
C PRO A 23 -3.15 16.77 -19.56
N PRO A 24 -3.80 17.90 -19.85
CA PRO A 24 -4.85 18.44 -18.96
C PRO A 24 -5.99 17.47 -18.71
N GLU A 25 -6.23 16.53 -19.62
CA GLU A 25 -7.20 15.44 -19.47
C GLU A 25 -6.84 14.44 -18.36
N ALA A 26 -5.54 14.25 -18.09
CA ALA A 26 -5.06 13.39 -17.01
C ALA A 26 -5.08 14.09 -15.64
N LEU A 27 -5.15 15.43 -15.62
CA LEU A 27 -5.19 16.23 -14.39
C LEU A 27 -6.60 16.33 -13.78
N VAL A 28 -7.64 16.14 -14.59
CA VAL A 28 -9.03 16.32 -14.16
C VAL A 28 -9.76 14.99 -14.27
N PHE A 29 -9.70 14.21 -13.20
CA PHE A 29 -10.59 13.07 -13.06
C PHE A 29 -11.99 13.58 -12.68
N LYS A 30 -12.90 13.61 -13.66
CA LYS A 30 -14.32 13.88 -13.41
C LYS A 30 -15.07 12.55 -13.34
N GLU A 31 -15.76 12.33 -12.24
CA GLU A 31 -16.76 11.27 -12.16
C GLU A 31 -17.98 11.61 -12.99
N ASP A 32 -18.79 10.58 -13.31
CA ASP A 32 -20.07 10.73 -14.04
C ASP A 32 -21.02 11.74 -13.37
N ASN A 33 -20.84 11.98 -12.05
CA ASN A 33 -21.57 12.96 -11.25
C ASN A 33 -20.95 14.38 -11.23
N GLY A 34 -19.89 14.64 -12.01
CA GLY A 34 -19.21 15.93 -12.07
C GLY A 34 -18.30 16.24 -10.86
N ASN A 35 -18.27 15.37 -9.85
CA ASN A 35 -17.42 15.51 -8.68
C ASN A 35 -16.00 14.96 -8.94
N SER A 36 -14.99 15.58 -8.31
CA SER A 36 -13.58 15.20 -8.49
C SER A 36 -13.15 13.94 -7.73
N GLY A 37 -14.03 13.31 -6.98
CA GLY A 37 -13.74 12.10 -6.19
C GLY A 37 -12.74 12.26 -5.03
N HIS A 38 -12.03 13.40 -4.94
CA HIS A 38 -10.99 13.63 -3.93
C HIS A 38 -11.53 13.62 -2.50
N LYS A 39 -12.76 14.08 -2.27
CA LYS A 39 -13.36 14.10 -0.93
C LYS A 39 -13.52 12.70 -0.37
N SER A 40 -13.97 11.76 -1.18
CA SER A 40 -14.13 10.36 -0.80
C SER A 40 -12.80 9.69 -0.51
N LEU A 41 -11.77 9.96 -1.33
CA LEU A 41 -10.41 9.48 -1.09
C LEU A 41 -9.85 10.04 0.22
N LEU A 42 -10.06 11.34 0.49
CA LEU A 42 -9.60 11.97 1.72
C LEU A 42 -10.28 11.36 2.95
N VAL A 43 -11.59 11.14 2.89
CA VAL A 43 -12.33 10.47 3.98
C VAL A 43 -11.79 9.06 4.21
N LEU A 44 -11.54 8.28 3.14
CA LEU A 44 -10.95 6.95 3.27
C LEU A 44 -9.59 6.99 3.96
N VAL A 45 -8.72 7.91 3.53
CA VAL A 45 -7.38 8.08 4.14
C VAL A 45 -7.49 8.46 5.61
N LEU A 46 -8.42 9.36 5.97
CA LEU A 46 -8.64 9.74 7.36
C LEU A 46 -9.15 8.57 8.22
N ILE A 47 -10.05 7.73 7.69
CA ILE A 47 -10.52 6.54 8.39
C ILE A 47 -9.36 5.56 8.60
N CYS A 48 -8.58 5.29 7.56
CA CYS A 48 -7.41 4.42 7.65
C CYS A 48 -6.38 4.95 8.67
N ALA A 49 -6.12 6.26 8.66
CA ALA A 49 -5.23 6.91 9.62
C ALA A 49 -5.75 6.81 11.05
N ALA A 50 -7.05 7.03 11.25
CA ALA A 50 -7.69 6.91 12.57
C ALA A 50 -7.60 5.49 13.12
N VAL A 51 -7.83 4.47 12.28
CA VAL A 51 -7.70 3.06 12.67
C VAL A 51 -6.25 2.72 13.00
N GLY A 52 -5.29 3.13 12.17
CA GLY A 52 -3.86 2.92 12.43
C GLY A 52 -3.40 3.62 13.72
N TYR A 53 -3.83 4.85 13.95
CA TYR A 53 -3.55 5.57 15.18
C TYR A 53 -4.20 4.91 16.40
N GLY A 54 -5.45 4.51 16.29
CA GLY A 54 -6.14 3.76 17.36
C GLY A 54 -5.39 2.49 17.73
N TRP A 55 -4.95 1.72 16.73
CA TRP A 55 -4.13 0.53 16.93
C TRP A 55 -2.82 0.83 17.65
N SER A 56 -2.12 1.88 17.26
CA SER A 56 -0.84 2.25 17.89
C SER A 56 -0.97 2.51 19.40
N ARG A 57 -2.17 2.92 19.86
CA ARG A 57 -2.44 3.17 21.29
C ARG A 57 -2.71 1.92 22.10
N VAL A 58 -3.26 0.89 21.47
CA VAL A 58 -3.65 -0.36 22.14
C VAL A 58 -2.69 -1.52 21.89
N HIS A 59 -1.82 -1.39 20.90
CA HIS A 59 -0.90 -2.43 20.43
C HIS A 59 -0.10 -3.08 21.59
N ASN A 60 0.57 -2.27 22.40
CA ASN A 60 1.39 -2.78 23.49
C ASN A 60 0.57 -3.59 24.50
N GLY A 61 -0.62 -3.11 24.88
CA GLY A 61 -1.49 -3.81 25.83
C GLY A 61 -1.96 -5.17 25.31
N LEU A 62 -2.35 -5.22 24.04
CA LEU A 62 -2.81 -6.44 23.39
C LEU A 62 -1.67 -7.45 23.18
N MET A 63 -0.52 -6.99 22.69
CA MET A 63 0.62 -7.87 22.41
C MET A 63 1.27 -8.42 23.66
N THR A 64 1.33 -7.64 24.74
CA THR A 64 1.80 -8.12 26.05
C THR A 64 0.89 -9.24 26.55
N GLN A 65 -0.42 -9.11 26.36
CA GLN A 65 -1.40 -10.09 26.83
C GLN A 65 -1.45 -11.36 25.96
N TRP A 66 -1.27 -11.22 24.62
CA TRP A 66 -1.40 -12.36 23.69
C TRP A 66 -0.10 -13.13 23.48
N LEU A 67 1.05 -12.45 23.51
CA LEU A 67 2.36 -13.05 23.29
C LEU A 67 3.15 -13.25 24.59
N GLU A 68 2.53 -12.95 25.76
CA GLU A 68 3.17 -13.05 27.08
C GLU A 68 4.54 -12.34 27.15
N ARG A 69 4.67 -11.26 26.40
CA ARG A 69 5.92 -10.49 26.34
C ARG A 69 6.13 -9.69 27.62
N SER A 70 7.33 -9.78 28.17
CA SER A 70 7.74 -8.97 29.34
C SER A 70 8.21 -7.56 28.95
N LEU A 71 8.57 -7.33 27.69
CA LEU A 71 9.06 -6.05 27.20
C LEU A 71 8.05 -5.39 26.24
N PRO A 72 7.93 -4.06 26.28
CA PRO A 72 7.08 -3.33 25.34
C PRO A 72 7.59 -3.53 23.91
N ALA A 73 6.66 -3.47 22.93
CA ALA A 73 6.99 -3.55 21.53
C ALA A 73 7.88 -2.38 21.09
N ALA A 74 8.80 -2.66 20.16
CA ALA A 74 9.62 -1.61 19.56
C ALA A 74 8.75 -0.62 18.77
N GLY A 75 9.19 0.64 18.68
CA GLY A 75 8.45 1.66 17.95
C GLY A 75 8.18 1.28 16.50
N ASP A 76 9.15 0.63 15.85
CA ASP A 76 9.06 0.17 14.46
C ASP A 76 7.98 -0.90 14.28
N GLU A 77 7.88 -1.83 15.22
CA GLU A 77 6.83 -2.85 15.26
C GLU A 77 5.44 -2.21 15.30
N ILE A 78 5.26 -1.25 16.21
CA ILE A 78 3.98 -0.53 16.35
C ILE A 78 3.59 0.18 15.06
N VAL A 79 4.55 0.86 14.43
CA VAL A 79 4.31 1.58 13.17
C VAL A 79 3.91 0.63 12.05
N ILE A 80 4.67 -0.45 11.85
CA ILE A 80 4.40 -1.41 10.78
C ILE A 80 3.06 -2.11 10.98
N MET A 81 2.75 -2.54 12.19
CA MET A 81 1.46 -3.18 12.49
C MET A 81 0.29 -2.21 12.32
N SER A 82 0.46 -0.94 12.70
CA SER A 82 -0.54 0.11 12.48
C SER A 82 -0.79 0.37 10.99
N LEU A 83 0.26 0.42 10.18
CA LEU A 83 0.17 0.59 8.73
C LEU A 83 -0.45 -0.63 8.05
N THR A 84 -0.13 -1.84 8.53
CA THR A 84 -0.76 -3.09 8.06
C THR A 84 -2.27 -3.04 8.27
N LEU A 85 -2.70 -2.71 9.49
CA LEU A 85 -4.12 -2.66 9.83
C LEU A 85 -4.84 -1.53 9.07
N ALA A 86 -4.23 -0.37 8.94
CA ALA A 86 -4.76 0.74 8.15
C ALA A 86 -4.96 0.34 6.68
N SER A 87 -3.98 -0.34 6.08
CA SER A 87 -4.04 -0.79 4.69
C SER A 87 -5.10 -1.88 4.48
N LEU A 88 -5.20 -2.83 5.42
CA LEU A 88 -6.26 -3.85 5.42
C LEU A 88 -7.66 -3.22 5.53
N THR A 89 -7.81 -2.23 6.40
CA THR A 89 -9.08 -1.49 6.55
C THR A 89 -9.46 -0.79 5.26
N GLY A 90 -8.51 -0.12 4.60
CA GLY A 90 -8.75 0.55 3.31
C GLY A 90 -9.20 -0.43 2.23
N LEU A 91 -8.51 -1.58 2.11
CA LEU A 91 -8.90 -2.61 1.14
C LEU A 91 -10.27 -3.20 1.47
N PHE A 92 -10.56 -3.45 2.73
CA PHE A 92 -11.83 -4.00 3.19
C PHE A 92 -13.00 -3.06 2.89
N LEU A 93 -12.84 -1.77 3.18
CA LEU A 93 -13.85 -0.75 2.87
C LEU A 93 -14.09 -0.61 1.36
N ALA A 94 -13.02 -0.64 0.56
CA ALA A 94 -13.15 -0.62 -0.89
C ALA A 94 -13.84 -1.89 -1.42
N ALA A 95 -13.52 -3.06 -0.88
CA ALA A 95 -14.16 -4.32 -1.25
C ALA A 95 -15.65 -4.33 -0.89
N ILE A 96 -16.03 -3.86 0.30
CA ILE A 96 -17.44 -3.71 0.69
C ILE A 96 -18.15 -2.75 -0.27
N ASN A 97 -17.57 -1.58 -0.55
CA ASN A 97 -18.18 -0.62 -1.46
C ASN A 97 -18.41 -1.22 -2.85
N HIS A 98 -17.41 -1.96 -3.36
CA HIS A 98 -17.52 -2.64 -4.65
C HIS A 98 -18.63 -3.71 -4.68
N LEU A 99 -18.70 -4.55 -3.64
CA LEU A 99 -19.67 -5.64 -3.54
C LEU A 99 -21.12 -5.15 -3.31
N THR A 100 -21.25 -4.15 -2.44
CA THR A 100 -22.59 -3.63 -2.07
C THR A 100 -23.12 -2.58 -3.02
N LYS A 101 -22.28 -2.08 -3.95
CA LYS A 101 -22.59 -0.99 -4.89
C LYS A 101 -23.17 0.24 -4.19
N MET A 102 -22.75 0.49 -2.94
CA MET A 102 -23.28 1.59 -2.12
C MET A 102 -22.83 2.97 -2.61
N HIS A 103 -21.90 3.06 -3.58
CA HIS A 103 -21.37 4.30 -4.13
C HIS A 103 -20.84 5.30 -3.07
N LEU A 104 -20.44 4.78 -1.89
CA LEU A 104 -19.86 5.59 -0.82
C LEU A 104 -18.46 6.08 -1.16
N LEU A 105 -17.68 5.23 -1.85
CA LEU A 105 -16.38 5.60 -2.39
C LEU A 105 -16.53 6.01 -3.85
N SER A 106 -15.79 7.05 -4.21
CA SER A 106 -15.64 7.47 -5.60
C SER A 106 -14.91 6.40 -6.42
N ARG A 107 -15.16 6.35 -7.72
CA ARG A 107 -14.43 5.45 -8.64
C ARG A 107 -12.91 5.68 -8.54
N LEU A 108 -12.49 6.93 -8.37
CA LEU A 108 -11.09 7.27 -8.15
C LEU A 108 -10.55 6.60 -6.87
N ALA A 109 -11.25 6.77 -5.73
CA ALA A 109 -10.83 6.21 -4.46
C ALA A 109 -10.76 4.68 -4.51
N GLU A 110 -11.74 4.06 -5.16
CA GLU A 110 -11.80 2.61 -5.35
C GLU A 110 -10.64 2.11 -6.22
N GLN A 111 -10.39 2.73 -7.37
CA GLN A 111 -9.30 2.35 -8.26
C GLN A 111 -7.92 2.50 -7.59
N VAL A 112 -7.69 3.64 -6.92
CA VAL A 112 -6.45 3.88 -6.19
C VAL A 112 -6.25 2.82 -5.10
N THR A 113 -7.29 2.49 -4.35
CA THR A 113 -7.22 1.49 -3.29
C THR A 113 -6.92 0.10 -3.84
N PHE A 114 -7.63 -0.37 -4.85
CA PHE A 114 -7.39 -1.70 -5.43
C PHE A 114 -6.03 -1.86 -6.13
N VAL A 115 -5.44 -0.75 -6.57
CA VAL A 115 -4.09 -0.79 -7.18
C VAL A 115 -3.00 -0.70 -6.13
N LEU A 116 -3.14 0.19 -5.16
CA LEU A 116 -2.09 0.54 -4.20
C LEU A 116 -2.07 -0.36 -2.97
N MET A 117 -3.25 -0.71 -2.44
CA MET A 117 -3.33 -1.44 -1.16
C MET A 117 -2.77 -2.86 -1.20
N PRO A 118 -3.00 -3.70 -2.22
CA PRO A 118 -2.48 -5.06 -2.20
C PRO A 118 -0.95 -5.15 -2.09
N PRO A 119 -0.13 -4.39 -2.86
CA PRO A 119 1.31 -4.37 -2.65
C PRO A 119 1.73 -3.83 -1.29
N LEU A 120 1.06 -2.78 -0.78
CA LEU A 120 1.36 -2.23 0.53
C LEU A 120 1.08 -3.22 1.66
N ILE A 121 -0.06 -3.91 1.61
CA ILE A 121 -0.42 -4.95 2.58
C ILE A 121 0.64 -6.06 2.57
N LEU A 122 1.07 -6.50 1.40
CA LEU A 122 2.10 -7.52 1.29
C LEU A 122 3.41 -7.09 1.96
N ILE A 123 3.86 -5.86 1.69
CA ILE A 123 5.10 -5.30 2.27
C ILE A 123 4.96 -5.21 3.80
N PHE A 124 3.89 -4.61 4.29
CA PHE A 124 3.70 -4.43 5.73
C PHE A 124 3.46 -5.75 6.46
N LEU A 125 2.80 -6.71 5.82
CA LEU A 125 2.59 -8.03 6.42
C LEU A 125 3.92 -8.79 6.54
N VAL A 126 4.75 -8.77 5.52
CA VAL A 126 6.10 -9.37 5.57
C VAL A 126 6.96 -8.68 6.63
N LEU A 127 7.02 -7.36 6.65
CA LEU A 127 7.75 -6.63 7.68
C LEU A 127 7.19 -6.91 9.08
N GLY A 128 5.87 -6.97 9.21
CA GLY A 128 5.20 -7.29 10.48
C GLY A 128 5.61 -8.65 11.03
N THR A 129 5.67 -9.68 10.20
CA THR A 129 6.11 -11.02 10.64
C THR A 129 7.58 -11.04 11.11
N ILE A 130 8.43 -10.21 10.48
CA ILE A 130 9.84 -10.07 10.87
C ILE A 130 9.94 -9.34 12.23
N PHE A 131 9.23 -8.23 12.41
CA PHE A 131 9.26 -7.46 13.67
C PHE A 131 8.65 -8.22 14.84
N LEU A 132 7.62 -9.02 14.61
CA LEU A 132 7.05 -9.92 15.60
C LEU A 132 7.98 -11.10 15.97
N GLY A 133 9.07 -11.28 15.21
CA GLY A 133 10.00 -12.38 15.42
C GLY A 133 9.45 -13.76 14.98
N VAL A 134 8.38 -13.76 14.17
CA VAL A 134 7.75 -14.98 13.61
C VAL A 134 8.55 -15.51 12.42
N ALA A 135 9.13 -14.60 11.63
CA ALA A 135 9.93 -14.95 10.46
C ALA A 135 11.28 -14.23 10.48
N THR A 136 12.30 -14.88 9.98
CA THR A 136 13.59 -14.25 9.68
C THR A 136 13.47 -13.36 8.42
N PRO A 137 14.37 -12.38 8.21
CA PRO A 137 14.38 -11.56 7.01
C PRO A 137 14.43 -12.38 5.71
N THR A 138 15.13 -13.51 5.72
CA THR A 138 15.23 -14.41 4.55
C THR A 138 13.90 -15.12 4.27
N GLU A 139 13.24 -15.62 5.31
CA GLU A 139 11.92 -16.25 5.20
C GLU A 139 10.86 -15.20 4.79
N GLY A 140 10.94 -13.99 5.35
CA GLY A 140 10.10 -12.87 4.97
C GLY A 140 10.26 -12.52 3.49
N GLY A 141 11.49 -12.49 2.97
CA GLY A 141 11.76 -12.29 1.55
C GLY A 141 11.14 -13.37 0.67
N ALA A 142 11.24 -14.64 1.06
CA ALA A 142 10.62 -15.75 0.34
C ALA A 142 9.08 -15.64 0.35
N MET A 143 8.48 -15.34 1.50
CA MET A 143 7.03 -15.10 1.62
C MET A 143 6.57 -13.92 0.76
N GLY A 144 7.36 -12.84 0.72
CA GLY A 144 7.10 -11.68 -0.11
C GLY A 144 7.11 -12.02 -1.60
N ALA A 145 8.10 -12.81 -2.05
CA ALA A 145 8.18 -13.26 -3.43
C ALA A 145 6.98 -14.14 -3.83
N ILE A 146 6.61 -15.09 -2.99
CA ILE A 146 5.43 -15.94 -3.22
C ILE A 146 4.15 -15.09 -3.23
N GLY A 147 4.00 -14.18 -2.27
CA GLY A 147 2.87 -13.28 -2.21
C GLY A 147 2.75 -12.38 -3.44
N ALA A 148 3.85 -11.84 -3.94
CA ALA A 148 3.87 -11.04 -5.16
C ALA A 148 3.47 -11.87 -6.40
N LEU A 149 3.91 -13.13 -6.47
CA LEU A 149 3.52 -14.08 -7.52
C LEU A 149 2.00 -14.33 -7.49
N ILE A 150 1.45 -14.64 -6.32
CA ILE A 150 0.00 -14.84 -6.12
C ILE A 150 -0.77 -13.58 -6.54
N LEU A 151 -0.30 -12.41 -6.16
CA LEU A 151 -0.92 -11.13 -6.50
C LEU A 151 -0.91 -10.88 -8.01
N ALA A 152 0.19 -11.23 -8.70
CA ALA A 152 0.32 -11.15 -10.15
C ALA A 152 -0.63 -12.14 -10.86
N MET A 153 -0.81 -13.33 -10.30
CA MET A 153 -1.79 -14.32 -10.79
C MET A 153 -3.23 -13.79 -10.67
N ILE A 154 -3.61 -13.29 -9.49
CA ILE A 154 -4.96 -12.75 -9.24
C ILE A 154 -5.27 -11.58 -10.19
N LYS A 155 -4.27 -10.73 -10.46
CA LYS A 155 -4.41 -9.61 -11.40
C LYS A 155 -4.35 -10.03 -12.89
N GLY A 156 -4.19 -11.31 -13.18
CA GLY A 156 -4.10 -11.82 -14.57
C GLY A 156 -2.90 -11.27 -15.36
N LYS A 157 -1.88 -10.77 -14.66
CA LYS A 157 -0.68 -10.17 -15.26
C LYS A 157 0.51 -11.14 -15.30
N LEU A 158 0.35 -12.36 -14.79
CA LEU A 158 1.38 -13.36 -14.82
C LEU A 158 1.45 -14.00 -16.21
N SER A 159 2.53 -13.75 -16.94
CA SER A 159 2.84 -14.48 -18.16
C SER A 159 4.13 -15.28 -17.95
N MET A 160 4.19 -16.48 -18.55
CA MET A 160 5.40 -17.34 -18.49
C MET A 160 6.64 -16.60 -19.00
N THR A 161 6.47 -15.70 -19.96
CA THR A 161 7.55 -14.88 -20.52
C THR A 161 8.10 -13.90 -19.49
N LEU A 162 7.23 -13.22 -18.73
CA LEU A 162 7.63 -12.29 -17.66
C LEU A 162 8.32 -13.03 -16.51
N THR A 163 7.81 -14.21 -16.13
CA THR A 163 8.43 -15.02 -15.07
C THR A 163 9.83 -15.48 -15.48
N LYS A 164 10.00 -15.91 -16.74
CA LYS A 164 11.30 -16.31 -17.25
C LYS A 164 12.28 -15.13 -17.32
N GLN A 165 11.84 -13.98 -17.78
CA GLN A 165 12.65 -12.75 -17.79
C GLN A 165 13.07 -12.32 -16.38
N ALA A 166 12.19 -12.42 -15.40
CA ALA A 166 12.49 -12.10 -14.00
C ALA A 166 13.54 -13.06 -13.42
N LEU A 167 13.43 -14.35 -13.71
CA LEU A 167 14.43 -15.36 -13.30
C LEU A 167 15.78 -15.11 -13.96
N GLU A 168 15.83 -14.85 -15.27
CA GLU A 168 17.05 -14.56 -15.99
C GLU A 168 17.72 -13.25 -15.53
N ALA A 169 16.94 -12.28 -15.07
CA ALA A 169 17.47 -11.03 -14.52
C ALA A 169 18.06 -11.19 -13.11
N THR A 170 17.65 -12.24 -12.37
CA THR A 170 18.14 -12.52 -11.02
C THR A 170 19.41 -13.40 -11.05
N ASP A 171 19.64 -14.12 -12.15
CA ASP A 171 20.78 -15.03 -12.34
C ASP A 171 22.05 -14.32 -12.88
N LYS A 172 22.00 -13.00 -13.09
CA LYS A 172 23.11 -12.15 -13.51
C LYS A 172 23.65 -11.31 -12.36
#